data_f3bc9b29bbbbf11430cd92e44684e58d
#
_entry.id   f3bc9b29bbbbf11430cd92e44684e58d
#
_cell.length_a   1.000
_cell.length_b   1.000
_cell.length_c   1.000
_cell.angle_alpha   90.00
_cell.angle_beta   90.00
_cell.angle_gamma   90.00
#
_symmetry.space_group_name_H-M   'P 1'
#
loop_
_entity.id
_entity.type
_entity.pdbx_description
1 polymer ?
#
loop_
_entity_poly.entity_id
_entity_poly.type
_entity_poly.pdbx_seq_one_letter_code
_entity_poly.pdbx_strand_id
1 'polypeptide(L)'
;PSNAPTTIVGAADVYLSDFGTLSVVPNRFMTADADDDGEVAFVLDPEYASIAYLRPFATNELAKTGDSEKTQLLVEYTLEVKNEKAHAIIADLAE
;
A
#
# COMPACT_ATOMS: atom_id res chain seq x y z
N PRO A 1 14.27 25.53 29.56
CA PRO A 1 14.14 24.27 28.87
C PRO A 1 12.76 24.04 28.34
N SER A 2 12.71 23.62 27.13
CA SER A 2 11.46 23.33 26.51
C SER A 2 10.93 22.02 27.07
N ASN A 3 10.00 22.11 27.94
CA ASN A 3 9.38 20.93 28.51
C ASN A 3 8.07 20.61 27.81
N ALA A 4 7.87 21.24 26.67
CA ALA A 4 6.68 20.90 25.91
C ALA A 4 6.73 19.42 25.54
N PRO A 5 5.76 18.63 25.97
CA PRO A 5 5.70 17.27 25.53
C PRO A 5 5.48 17.27 24.04
N THR A 6 6.49 16.96 23.33
CA THR A 6 6.37 16.87 21.90
C THR A 6 5.77 15.51 21.61
N THR A 7 4.49 15.48 21.50
CA THR A 7 3.84 14.27 21.04
C THR A 7 3.99 14.24 19.54
N ILE A 8 4.99 13.53 19.09
CA ILE A 8 5.10 13.30 17.66
C ILE A 8 4.23 12.11 17.33
N VAL A 9 3.06 12.40 16.82
CA VAL A 9 2.20 11.37 16.29
C VAL A 9 2.56 11.24 14.83
N GLY A 10 3.74 10.71 14.59
CA GLY A 10 4.17 10.44 13.24
C GLY A 10 3.83 9.02 12.87
N ALA A 11 3.16 8.84 11.74
CA ALA A 11 2.86 7.52 11.22
C ALA A 11 4.04 6.91 10.49
N ALA A 12 5.12 7.66 10.29
CA ALA A 12 6.27 7.19 9.55
C ALA A 12 7.54 7.72 10.14
N ASP A 13 8.55 6.88 10.20
CA ASP A 13 9.90 7.28 10.50
C ASP A 13 10.64 7.58 9.20
N VAL A 14 11.65 8.43 9.30
CA VAL A 14 12.41 8.84 8.13
C VAL A 14 13.84 8.34 8.29
N TYR A 15 14.34 7.68 7.28
CA TYR A 15 15.72 7.23 7.21
C TYR A 15 16.45 8.00 6.11
N LEU A 16 17.53 8.66 6.49
CA LEU A 16 18.35 9.42 5.55
C LEU A 16 19.47 8.52 5.06
N SER A 17 19.42 8.15 3.81
CA SER A 17 20.45 7.32 3.20
C SER A 17 21.30 8.16 2.25
N ASP A 18 22.43 7.58 1.81
CA ASP A 18 23.29 8.24 0.83
C ASP A 18 22.59 8.40 -0.52
N PHE A 19 21.52 7.65 -0.75
CA PHE A 19 20.82 7.66 -2.03
C PHE A 19 19.48 8.38 -1.95
N GLY A 20 19.17 8.97 -0.81
CA GLY A 20 17.93 9.72 -0.67
C GLY A 20 17.27 9.48 0.68
N THR A 21 16.08 10.02 0.79
CA THR A 21 15.30 9.94 2.02
C THR A 21 14.24 8.83 1.87
N LEU A 22 14.19 7.95 2.85
CA LEU A 22 13.23 6.88 2.89
C LEU A 22 12.24 7.09 4.02
N SER A 23 10.98 6.85 3.76
CA SER A 23 9.95 6.86 4.79
C SER A 23 9.62 5.42 5.19
N VAL A 24 9.66 5.15 6.48
CA VAL A 24 9.37 3.82 7.00
C VAL A 24 7.92 3.81 7.49
N VAL A 25 7.09 2.99 6.87
CA VAL A 25 5.68 2.91 7.19
C VAL A 25 5.35 1.48 7.60
N PRO A 26 4.91 1.25 8.83
CA PRO A 26 4.49 -0.09 9.22
C PRO A 26 3.18 -0.48 8.54
N ASN A 27 3.08 -1.73 8.17
CA ASN A 27 1.90 -2.25 7.50
C ASN A 27 1.45 -3.53 8.17
N ARG A 28 0.28 -3.48 8.79
CA ARG A 28 -0.26 -4.62 9.52
C ARG A 28 -0.63 -5.80 8.63
N PHE A 29 -0.81 -5.54 7.35
CA PHE A 29 -1.20 -6.59 6.41
C PHE A 29 -0.01 -7.40 5.90
N MET A 30 1.19 -7.02 6.29
CA MET A 30 2.42 -7.74 5.95
C MET A 30 2.87 -8.58 7.13
N THR A 31 1.99 -9.42 7.61
CA THR A 31 2.32 -10.32 8.71
C THR A 31 3.02 -11.56 8.17
N ALA A 32 3.96 -12.05 8.95
CA ALA A 32 4.59 -13.32 8.61
C ALA A 32 3.55 -14.44 8.66
N ASP A 33 3.66 -15.34 7.72
CA ASP A 33 2.80 -16.51 7.74
C ASP A 33 3.16 -17.36 8.96
N ALA A 34 2.17 -18.12 9.43
CA ALA A 34 2.38 -18.93 10.64
C ALA A 34 3.53 -19.93 10.51
N ASP A 35 3.81 -20.32 9.29
CA ASP A 35 4.89 -21.25 8.99
C ASP A 35 6.19 -20.55 8.60
N ASP A 36 6.17 -19.22 8.52
CA ASP A 36 7.35 -18.46 8.11
C ASP A 36 7.67 -17.45 9.20
N ASP A 37 8.76 -17.69 9.90
CA ASP A 37 9.20 -16.81 10.97
C ASP A 37 9.85 -15.54 10.46
N GLY A 38 9.90 -15.35 9.16
CA GLY A 38 10.58 -14.22 8.57
C GLY A 38 9.70 -13.00 8.47
N GLU A 39 10.25 -11.86 8.81
CA GLU A 39 9.62 -10.59 8.55
C GLU A 39 10.16 -10.01 7.25
N VAL A 40 9.32 -9.27 6.57
CA VAL A 40 9.64 -8.77 5.24
C VAL A 40 9.44 -7.26 5.20
N ALA A 41 10.35 -6.57 4.54
CA ALA A 41 10.21 -5.16 4.26
C ALA A 41 10.32 -4.94 2.76
N PHE A 42 9.41 -4.15 2.21
CA PHE A 42 9.47 -3.73 0.83
C PHE A 42 9.99 -2.31 0.74
N VAL A 43 10.96 -2.09 -0.13
CA VAL A 43 11.45 -0.75 -0.43
C VAL A 43 10.89 -0.39 -1.81
N LEU A 44 9.99 0.56 -1.82
CA LEU A 44 9.22 0.86 -3.02
C LEU A 44 9.44 2.29 -3.47
N ASP A 45 9.49 2.48 -4.77
CA ASP A 45 9.49 3.80 -5.38
C ASP A 45 8.14 4.02 -6.05
N PRO A 46 7.29 4.89 -5.48
CA PRO A 46 5.95 5.08 -6.01
C PRO A 46 5.89 5.64 -7.43
N GLU A 47 6.97 6.25 -7.90
CA GLU A 47 7.00 6.76 -9.28
C GLU A 47 6.98 5.62 -10.31
N TYR A 48 7.40 4.44 -9.91
CA TYR A 48 7.48 3.29 -10.81
C TYR A 48 6.39 2.27 -10.55
N ALA A 49 5.35 2.67 -9.85
CA ALA A 49 4.18 1.83 -9.64
C ALA A 49 2.92 2.67 -9.81
N SER A 50 1.93 2.08 -10.42
CA SER A 50 0.66 2.77 -10.61
C SER A 50 -0.47 1.75 -10.71
N ILE A 51 -1.68 2.26 -10.69
CA ILE A 51 -2.86 1.43 -10.89
C ILE A 51 -3.33 1.63 -12.31
N ALA A 52 -3.43 0.54 -13.05
CA ALA A 52 -3.92 0.55 -14.42
C ALA A 52 -5.36 0.07 -14.44
N TYR A 53 -6.21 0.80 -15.13
CA TYR A 53 -7.63 0.51 -15.19
C TYR A 53 -8.01 -0.02 -16.57
N LEU A 54 -8.62 -1.19 -16.60
CA LEU A 54 -9.31 -1.63 -17.81
C LEU A 54 -10.65 -0.95 -17.92
N ARG A 55 -11.38 -0.89 -16.80
CA ARG A 55 -12.62 -0.13 -16.69
C ARG A 55 -12.57 0.65 -15.38
N PRO A 56 -12.61 1.99 -15.43
CA PRO A 56 -12.61 2.79 -14.21
C PRO A 56 -13.90 2.60 -13.43
N PHE A 57 -13.96 3.16 -12.23
CA PHE A 57 -15.16 3.07 -11.42
C PHE A 57 -16.35 3.60 -12.18
N ALA A 58 -17.39 2.77 -12.27
CA ALA A 58 -18.62 3.12 -12.95
C ALA A 58 -19.80 2.52 -12.23
N THR A 59 -20.90 3.25 -12.23
CA THR A 59 -22.15 2.75 -11.67
C THR A 59 -23.10 2.41 -12.80
N ASN A 60 -23.70 1.23 -12.71
CA ASN A 60 -24.67 0.75 -13.69
C ASN A 60 -25.96 0.44 -12.97
N GLU A 61 -27.06 0.90 -13.53
CA GLU A 61 -28.36 0.53 -13.01
C GLU A 61 -28.71 -0.87 -13.50
N LEU A 62 -29.07 -1.74 -12.57
CA LEU A 62 -29.50 -3.08 -12.89
C LEU A 62 -30.99 -3.10 -13.19
N ALA A 63 -31.45 -4.15 -13.86
CA ALA A 63 -32.85 -4.30 -14.18
C ALA A 63 -33.69 -4.32 -12.89
N LYS A 64 -34.81 -3.61 -12.94
CA LYS A 64 -35.70 -3.55 -11.80
C LYS A 64 -36.51 -4.83 -11.71
N THR A 65 -36.38 -5.53 -10.58
CA THR A 65 -37.16 -6.72 -10.30
C THR A 65 -38.04 -6.43 -9.09
N GLY A 66 -39.34 -6.38 -9.31
CA GLY A 66 -40.28 -6.02 -8.23
C GLY A 66 -40.18 -4.55 -7.86
N ASP A 67 -40.27 -4.27 -6.58
CA ASP A 67 -40.22 -2.91 -6.06
C ASP A 67 -38.82 -2.45 -5.67
N SER A 68 -37.78 -3.25 -5.96
CA SER A 68 -36.42 -2.93 -5.58
C SER A 68 -35.66 -2.31 -6.74
N GLU A 69 -34.83 -1.33 -6.42
CA GLU A 69 -33.89 -0.73 -7.35
C GLU A 69 -32.49 -1.14 -6.94
N LYS A 70 -31.73 -1.65 -7.91
CA LYS A 70 -30.37 -2.12 -7.66
C LYS A 70 -29.39 -1.38 -8.54
N THR A 71 -28.25 -1.01 -7.97
CA THR A 71 -27.17 -0.35 -8.66
C THR A 71 -25.90 -1.16 -8.48
N GLN A 72 -25.16 -1.31 -9.55
CA GLN A 72 -23.88 -2.01 -9.51
C GLN A 72 -22.74 -1.02 -9.62
N LEU A 73 -21.78 -1.13 -8.70
CA LEU A 73 -20.52 -0.41 -8.81
C LEU A 73 -19.46 -1.38 -9.30
N LEU A 74 -18.81 -1.03 -10.40
CA LEU A 74 -17.86 -1.92 -11.04
C LEU A 74 -16.55 -1.20 -11.31
N VAL A 75 -15.45 -1.91 -11.12
CA VAL A 75 -14.12 -1.45 -11.48
C VAL A 75 -13.28 -2.67 -11.87
N GLU A 76 -12.45 -2.48 -12.87
CA GLU A 76 -11.43 -3.47 -13.24
C GLU A 76 -10.08 -2.77 -13.26
N TYR A 77 -9.18 -3.25 -12.41
CA TYR A 77 -7.88 -2.63 -12.28
C TYR A 77 -6.83 -3.66 -11.94
N THR A 78 -5.59 -3.27 -12.12
CA THR A 78 -4.45 -4.08 -11.73
C THR A 78 -3.31 -3.15 -11.31
N LEU A 79 -2.33 -3.73 -10.64
CA LEU A 79 -1.11 -3.01 -10.30
C LEU A 79 -0.15 -3.07 -11.48
N GLU A 80 0.35 -1.90 -11.88
CA GLU A 80 1.36 -1.79 -12.91
C GLU A 80 2.70 -1.47 -12.26
N VAL A 81 3.68 -2.32 -12.47
CA VAL A 81 5.04 -2.08 -12.01
C VAL A 81 5.89 -1.73 -13.23
N LYS A 82 6.31 -0.48 -13.30
CA LYS A 82 6.98 0.05 -14.49
C LYS A 82 8.44 -0.39 -14.57
N ASN A 83 9.08 -0.55 -13.41
CA ASN A 83 10.49 -0.96 -13.38
C ASN A 83 10.74 -1.73 -12.09
N GLU A 84 10.96 -3.03 -12.21
CA GLU A 84 11.19 -3.87 -11.05
C GLU A 84 12.49 -3.52 -10.32
N LYS A 85 13.45 -2.95 -11.04
CA LYS A 85 14.75 -2.62 -10.46
C LYS A 85 14.69 -1.38 -9.57
N ALA A 86 13.59 -0.63 -9.62
CA ALA A 86 13.40 0.51 -8.75
C ALA A 86 12.93 0.10 -7.36
N HIS A 87 12.59 -1.16 -7.19
CA HIS A 87 12.07 -1.69 -5.93
C HIS A 87 13.01 -2.73 -5.36
N ALA A 88 12.93 -2.93 -4.06
CA ALA A 88 13.75 -3.94 -3.39
C ALA A 88 12.93 -4.62 -2.29
N ILE A 89 13.40 -5.76 -1.87
CA ILE A 89 12.78 -6.51 -0.80
C ILE A 89 13.86 -6.94 0.18
N ILE A 90 13.56 -6.82 1.46
CA ILE A 90 14.40 -7.35 2.53
C ILE A 90 13.59 -8.42 3.22
N ALA A 91 14.06 -9.64 3.17
CA ALA A 91 13.36 -10.78 3.70
C ALA A 91 14.12 -11.38 4.88
N ASP A 92 13.41 -12.19 5.66
CA ASP A 92 13.99 -12.93 6.78
C ASP A 92 14.62 -12.03 7.83
N LEU A 93 13.89 -10.96 8.18
CA LEU A 93 14.37 -10.01 9.18
C LEU A 93 14.21 -10.52 10.60
N ALA A 94 13.32 -11.47 10.83
CA ALA A 94 13.07 -12.03 12.16
C ALA A 94 14.13 -13.04 12.53
N GLU A 95 14.41 -13.11 13.84
CA GLU A 95 15.31 -14.12 14.40
C GLU A 95 14.58 -15.41 14.71
#